data_5c8e3f01da1e98236b9093f4cd4f7dca
#
_entry.id   5c8e3f01da1e98236b9093f4cd4f7dca
#
_cell.length_a   1.000
_cell.length_b   1.000
_cell.length_c   1.000
_cell.angle_alpha   90.00
_cell.angle_beta   90.00
_cell.angle_gamma   90.00
#
_symmetry.space_group_name_H-M   'P 1'
#
loop_
_entity.id
_entity.type
_entity.pdbx_description
1 polymer ?
#
loop_
_entity_poly.entity_id
_entity_poly.type
_entity_poly.pdbx_seq_one_letter_code
_entity_poly.pdbx_strand_id
1 'polypeptide(L)'
;MGKPTGFLEYNRHDRSYVDPEERVQHFREFVVPLEADELKKQASRCMDCGVPYCHNGCPVNNQIPDWNDLTYNGKWQEALQNLHSTNNFPEFTGRICPAPCEASCTLNLIDEPVTIKSIECAIIDKGWEEDWIKPLVPEAKTGKSVAVIGSGPAGLAASQQLTRAGHDVHLYEKNAKAGGLLRYGIPDFKMEKHLIDRRVEQLEAEGVTFHLNTHVGVDITGDELQAKYDAVVLAGGSESPRDLPVPGRELDGIHFAMDFLPQQNRRVGQEPIVDIEPITATDKHVVVIGGGDTGSDCIGTSFRQGALSVTQLEIMPMPPEKEDKGMTWPNWPLKLRTSSSQEEGAVRDFSVTTNELIGDNGKVSALKCARVDNNFKPEPGSEFEIKADLVLLAMGFVHPIHKGLLEQLGVDLDERGNVAADTESYTSTQNKVFACGDMRRGQSLVVWAIREGRQCAREVDMFLMGETALPR
;
A
#
# COMPACT_ATOMS: atom_id res chain seq x y z
N MET A 1 -6.05 30.45 4.40
CA MET A 1 -5.47 30.58 3.04
C MET A 1 -4.05 31.08 3.15
N GLY A 2 -3.07 30.32 2.68
CA GLY A 2 -1.66 30.69 2.73
C GLY A 2 -1.38 32.02 2.01
N LYS A 3 -1.01 31.96 0.75
CA LYS A 3 -0.81 33.16 -0.08
C LYS A 3 -1.80 33.12 -1.25
N PRO A 4 -2.72 34.09 -1.40
CA PRO A 4 -3.75 34.05 -2.46
C PRO A 4 -3.23 33.95 -3.89
N THR A 5 -1.98 34.37 -4.13
CA THR A 5 -1.33 34.38 -5.43
C THR A 5 -0.18 33.36 -5.55
N GLY A 6 0.04 32.52 -4.54
CA GLY A 6 1.18 31.63 -4.50
C GLY A 6 1.26 30.67 -5.69
N PHE A 7 0.12 30.17 -6.19
CA PHE A 7 0.07 29.32 -7.38
C PHE A 7 0.41 30.04 -8.69
N LEU A 8 0.37 31.38 -8.72
CA LEU A 8 0.81 32.22 -9.85
C LEU A 8 2.28 32.59 -9.77
N GLU A 9 2.88 32.51 -8.59
CA GLU A 9 4.24 32.99 -8.33
C GLU A 9 5.28 31.88 -8.32
N TYR A 10 4.89 30.67 -7.94
CA TYR A 10 5.78 29.54 -7.79
C TYR A 10 5.35 28.38 -8.68
N ASN A 11 6.28 27.81 -9.41
CA ASN A 11 6.08 26.56 -10.13
C ASN A 11 6.02 25.38 -9.14
N ARG A 12 5.44 24.24 -9.56
CA ARG A 12 5.49 23.02 -8.78
C ARG A 12 6.94 22.56 -8.62
N HIS A 13 7.30 22.27 -7.40
CA HIS A 13 8.54 21.60 -7.05
C HIS A 13 8.22 20.45 -6.11
N ASP A 14 8.66 19.26 -6.45
CA ASP A 14 8.46 18.05 -5.65
C ASP A 14 9.79 17.59 -5.05
N ARG A 15 9.73 16.71 -4.06
CA ARG A 15 10.92 16.01 -3.57
C ARG A 15 11.62 15.30 -4.73
N SER A 16 12.93 15.23 -4.69
CA SER A 16 13.75 14.55 -5.67
C SER A 16 14.25 13.20 -5.16
N TYR A 17 14.98 12.53 -6.00
CA TYR A 17 15.61 11.25 -5.66
C TYR A 17 17.12 11.34 -5.89
N VAL A 18 17.88 10.58 -5.10
CA VAL A 18 19.29 10.33 -5.35
C VAL A 18 19.46 9.71 -6.75
N ASP A 19 20.58 9.99 -7.39
CA ASP A 19 20.90 9.49 -8.73
C ASP A 19 20.70 7.98 -8.84
N PRO A 20 20.13 7.46 -9.96
CA PRO A 20 19.90 6.03 -10.16
C PRO A 20 21.14 5.15 -9.97
N GLU A 21 22.33 5.59 -10.44
CA GLU A 21 23.56 4.81 -10.33
C GLU A 21 24.02 4.67 -8.86
N GLU A 22 23.76 5.68 -8.03
CA GLU A 22 24.08 5.67 -6.61
C GLU A 22 23.02 4.88 -5.82
N ARG A 23 21.73 5.17 -6.02
CA ARG A 23 20.66 4.59 -5.20
C ARG A 23 20.48 3.08 -5.37
N VAL A 24 20.88 2.50 -6.51
CA VAL A 24 20.82 1.05 -6.72
C VAL A 24 21.87 0.28 -5.90
N GLN A 25 22.84 0.95 -5.30
CA GLN A 25 23.90 0.34 -4.51
C GLN A 25 23.46 -0.02 -3.08
N HIS A 26 22.26 0.36 -2.65
CA HIS A 26 21.78 0.12 -1.30
C HIS A 26 20.24 -0.05 -1.24
N PHE A 27 19.75 -0.57 -0.10
CA PHE A 27 18.32 -0.76 0.15
C PHE A 27 17.69 0.33 1.03
N ARG A 28 18.38 1.42 1.34
CA ARG A 28 17.85 2.55 2.14
C ARG A 28 16.97 3.45 1.30
N GLU A 29 16.06 4.19 1.94
CA GLU A 29 15.34 5.29 1.27
C GLU A 29 16.32 6.25 0.59
N PHE A 30 15.93 6.74 -0.59
CA PHE A 30 16.74 7.63 -1.42
C PHE A 30 16.00 8.92 -1.79
N VAL A 31 14.94 9.23 -1.06
CA VAL A 31 14.19 10.47 -1.23
C VAL A 31 14.99 11.64 -0.67
N VAL A 32 15.12 12.69 -1.46
CA VAL A 32 15.69 13.99 -1.02
C VAL A 32 14.50 14.91 -0.72
N PRO A 33 14.23 15.21 0.57
CA PRO A 33 13.10 16.04 0.95
C PRO A 33 13.28 17.48 0.48
N LEU A 34 12.16 18.21 0.41
CA LEU A 34 12.21 19.66 0.17
C LEU A 34 12.67 20.40 1.42
N GLU A 35 13.50 21.42 1.24
CA GLU A 35 13.88 22.34 2.32
C GLU A 35 12.68 23.15 2.86
N ALA A 36 12.74 23.56 4.10
CA ALA A 36 11.62 24.21 4.80
C ALA A 36 11.08 25.46 4.07
N ASP A 37 11.94 26.28 3.48
CA ASP A 37 11.55 27.46 2.72
C ASP A 37 10.84 27.07 1.40
N GLU A 38 11.26 25.98 0.77
CA GLU A 38 10.61 25.49 -0.43
C GLU A 38 9.26 24.84 -0.10
N LEU A 39 9.16 24.06 0.97
CA LEU A 39 7.88 23.53 1.47
C LEU A 39 6.86 24.63 1.72
N LYS A 40 7.30 25.77 2.30
CA LYS A 40 6.44 26.93 2.51
C LYS A 40 5.93 27.53 1.19
N LYS A 41 6.79 27.64 0.16
CA LYS A 41 6.39 28.09 -1.18
C LYS A 41 5.39 27.11 -1.80
N GLN A 42 5.67 25.81 -1.72
CA GLN A 42 4.80 24.78 -2.29
C GLN A 42 3.42 24.72 -1.57
N ALA A 43 3.38 24.87 -0.26
CA ALA A 43 2.13 24.97 0.49
C ALA A 43 1.32 26.21 0.09
N SER A 44 1.97 27.33 -0.24
CA SER A 44 1.31 28.56 -0.73
C SER A 44 0.65 28.42 -2.10
N ARG A 45 0.99 27.36 -2.88
CA ARG A 45 0.32 27.08 -4.16
C ARG A 45 -1.12 26.58 -4.00
N CYS A 46 -1.53 26.22 -2.78
CA CYS A 46 -2.91 25.84 -2.50
C CYS A 46 -3.85 27.04 -2.65
N MET A 47 -4.84 26.91 -3.55
CA MET A 47 -5.82 27.97 -3.82
C MET A 47 -6.91 28.08 -2.75
N ASP A 48 -6.93 27.19 -1.75
CA ASP A 48 -7.97 27.10 -0.72
C ASP A 48 -9.39 27.08 -1.33
N CYS A 49 -9.64 26.11 -2.18
CA CYS A 49 -10.87 26.02 -2.95
C CYS A 49 -12.09 25.86 -2.03
N GLY A 50 -13.15 26.62 -2.24
CA GLY A 50 -14.41 26.49 -1.51
C GLY A 50 -15.09 25.11 -1.70
N VAL A 51 -14.77 24.39 -2.77
CA VAL A 51 -15.09 22.98 -2.99
C VAL A 51 -13.76 22.26 -3.23
N PRO A 52 -13.14 21.70 -2.17
CA PRO A 52 -11.81 21.08 -2.28
C PRO A 52 -11.90 19.66 -2.84
N TYR A 53 -11.80 19.53 -4.15
CA TYR A 53 -11.82 18.22 -4.82
C TYR A 53 -10.71 17.28 -4.32
N CYS A 54 -9.61 17.82 -3.82
CA CYS A 54 -8.54 17.03 -3.21
C CYS A 54 -9.01 16.26 -1.94
N HIS A 55 -10.00 16.77 -1.19
CA HIS A 55 -10.63 16.01 -0.09
C HIS A 55 -11.35 14.76 -0.63
N ASN A 56 -12.16 14.92 -1.67
CA ASN A 56 -12.91 13.80 -2.25
C ASN A 56 -11.99 12.80 -2.96
N GLY A 57 -10.89 13.29 -3.53
CA GLY A 57 -9.87 12.47 -4.16
C GLY A 57 -9.01 11.71 -3.13
N CYS A 58 -8.99 12.14 -1.88
CA CYS A 58 -8.30 11.46 -0.79
C CYS A 58 -9.25 10.50 -0.08
N PRO A 59 -9.04 9.18 -0.09
CA PRO A 59 -9.91 8.23 0.57
C PRO A 59 -10.13 8.48 2.07
N VAL A 60 -9.12 8.96 2.81
CA VAL A 60 -9.26 9.33 4.23
C VAL A 60 -9.81 10.74 4.43
N ASN A 61 -10.18 11.44 3.34
CA ASN A 61 -10.70 12.80 3.36
C ASN A 61 -9.80 13.81 4.12
N ASN A 62 -8.50 13.76 3.88
CA ASN A 62 -7.54 14.71 4.45
C ASN A 62 -7.96 16.15 4.18
N GLN A 63 -7.91 17.00 5.21
CA GLN A 63 -8.23 18.42 5.14
C GLN A 63 -7.05 19.21 4.53
N ILE A 64 -6.79 18.95 3.26
CA ILE A 64 -5.57 19.36 2.54
C ILE A 64 -5.37 20.88 2.49
N PRO A 65 -6.38 21.72 2.18
CA PRO A 65 -6.21 23.17 2.22
C PRO A 65 -5.83 23.69 3.63
N ASP A 66 -6.42 23.12 4.67
CA ASP A 66 -6.19 23.57 6.04
C ASP A 66 -4.75 23.35 6.48
N TRP A 67 -4.22 22.13 6.33
CA TRP A 67 -2.83 21.89 6.72
C TRP A 67 -1.80 22.50 5.74
N ASN A 68 -2.15 22.79 4.48
CA ASN A 68 -1.33 23.61 3.61
C ASN A 68 -1.22 25.07 4.13
N ASP A 69 -2.34 25.67 4.55
CA ASP A 69 -2.33 27.01 5.18
C ASP A 69 -1.49 27.04 6.45
N LEU A 70 -1.68 26.05 7.32
CA LEU A 70 -0.91 25.92 8.56
C LEU A 70 0.59 25.77 8.29
N THR A 71 0.98 24.94 7.32
CA THR A 71 2.37 24.76 6.90
C THR A 71 2.97 26.05 6.33
N TYR A 72 2.24 26.76 5.46
CA TYR A 72 2.65 28.06 4.95
C TYR A 72 2.93 29.07 6.06
N ASN A 73 2.10 29.10 7.09
CA ASN A 73 2.22 30.00 8.25
C ASN A 73 3.23 29.50 9.30
N GLY A 74 3.92 28.38 9.08
CA GLY A 74 4.89 27.81 10.01
C GLY A 74 4.29 27.15 11.25
N LYS A 75 2.98 26.87 11.23
CA LYS A 75 2.22 26.26 12.32
C LYS A 75 2.22 24.73 12.21
N TRP A 76 3.41 24.16 12.27
CA TRP A 76 3.63 22.73 11.98
C TRP A 76 2.91 21.78 12.93
N GLN A 77 2.86 22.11 14.23
CA GLN A 77 2.19 21.27 15.21
C GLN A 77 0.67 21.25 15.01
N GLU A 78 0.07 22.41 14.67
CA GLU A 78 -1.35 22.48 14.31
C GLU A 78 -1.63 21.73 13.00
N ALA A 79 -0.72 21.81 12.01
CA ALA A 79 -0.81 21.05 10.76
C ALA A 79 -0.78 19.53 11.02
N LEU A 80 0.10 19.06 11.92
CA LEU A 80 0.17 17.66 12.32
C LEU A 80 -1.12 17.20 13.02
N GLN A 81 -1.68 17.99 13.92
CA GLN A 81 -2.95 17.68 14.59
C GLN A 81 -4.09 17.55 13.57
N ASN A 82 -4.17 18.51 12.64
CA ASN A 82 -5.15 18.47 11.56
C ASN A 82 -4.98 17.20 10.69
N LEU A 83 -3.76 16.87 10.28
CA LEU A 83 -3.46 15.69 9.48
C LEU A 83 -3.82 14.38 10.20
N HIS A 84 -3.47 14.25 11.49
CA HIS A 84 -3.83 13.07 12.30
C HIS A 84 -5.32 12.93 12.57
N SER A 85 -6.12 13.98 12.43
CA SER A 85 -7.58 13.89 12.62
C SER A 85 -8.24 12.94 11.60
N THR A 86 -7.66 12.84 10.41
CA THR A 86 -8.17 12.03 9.31
C THR A 86 -7.31 10.82 8.96
N ASN A 87 -6.00 10.87 9.22
CA ASN A 87 -5.04 9.83 8.84
C ASN A 87 -4.19 9.37 10.04
N ASN A 88 -4.22 8.07 10.36
CA ASN A 88 -3.44 7.50 11.46
C ASN A 88 -1.94 7.45 11.14
N PHE A 89 -1.57 7.25 9.87
CA PHE A 89 -0.20 6.93 9.46
C PHE A 89 0.25 7.75 8.24
N PRO A 90 0.38 9.09 8.39
CA PRO A 90 0.77 9.96 7.28
C PRO A 90 2.16 9.67 6.71
N GLU A 91 3.08 9.09 7.48
CA GLU A 91 4.38 8.66 6.98
C GLU A 91 4.30 7.52 5.97
N PHE A 92 3.27 6.65 6.07
CA PHE A 92 3.05 5.60 5.07
C PHE A 92 2.45 6.20 3.81
N THR A 93 1.38 6.97 3.92
CA THR A 93 0.75 7.62 2.76
C THR A 93 1.67 8.64 2.11
N GLY A 94 2.39 9.42 2.86
CA GLY A 94 3.38 10.38 2.36
C GLY A 94 4.51 9.74 1.55
N ARG A 95 4.86 8.47 1.80
CA ARG A 95 5.89 7.74 1.05
C ARG A 95 5.34 6.93 -0.10
N ILE A 96 4.30 6.14 0.11
CA ILE A 96 3.88 5.10 -0.84
C ILE A 96 2.50 5.30 -1.47
N CYS A 97 1.68 6.26 -1.01
CA CYS A 97 0.42 6.56 -1.65
C CYS A 97 0.67 7.16 -3.05
N PRO A 98 -0.06 6.72 -4.08
CA PRO A 98 0.06 7.30 -5.42
C PRO A 98 -0.54 8.70 -5.53
N ALA A 99 -1.06 9.27 -4.45
CA ALA A 99 -1.59 10.62 -4.31
C ALA A 99 -2.77 10.95 -5.25
N PRO A 100 -3.90 10.23 -5.16
CA PRO A 100 -5.10 10.57 -5.94
C PRO A 100 -5.62 11.99 -5.64
N CYS A 101 -5.31 12.54 -4.48
CA CYS A 101 -5.61 13.91 -4.11
C CYS A 101 -4.92 14.94 -5.02
N GLU A 102 -3.69 14.68 -5.49
CA GLU A 102 -3.01 15.55 -6.45
C GLU A 102 -3.68 15.49 -7.82
N ALA A 103 -4.09 14.30 -8.27
CA ALA A 103 -4.86 14.15 -9.49
C ALA A 103 -6.16 14.95 -9.46
N SER A 104 -6.85 14.95 -8.31
CA SER A 104 -8.12 15.67 -8.09
C SER A 104 -7.94 17.16 -7.78
N CYS A 105 -6.73 17.65 -7.58
CA CYS A 105 -6.48 19.06 -7.28
C CYS A 105 -7.06 19.97 -8.38
N THR A 106 -7.84 20.99 -8.00
CA THR A 106 -8.43 21.93 -8.96
C THR A 106 -7.36 22.67 -9.76
N LEU A 107 -6.20 22.98 -9.14
CA LEU A 107 -5.08 23.60 -9.83
C LEU A 107 -4.56 22.72 -10.99
N ASN A 108 -4.70 21.39 -10.88
CA ASN A 108 -4.32 20.45 -11.94
C ASN A 108 -5.07 20.68 -13.27
N LEU A 109 -6.18 21.44 -13.28
CA LEU A 109 -6.92 21.75 -14.52
C LEU A 109 -6.18 22.76 -15.41
N ILE A 110 -5.46 23.69 -14.80
CA ILE A 110 -4.85 24.86 -15.51
C ILE A 110 -3.32 24.90 -15.39
N ASP A 111 -2.76 24.16 -14.42
CA ASP A 111 -1.33 24.12 -14.13
C ASP A 111 -1.00 22.74 -13.53
N GLU A 112 0.20 22.58 -12.96
CA GLU A 112 0.56 21.40 -12.16
C GLU A 112 -0.08 21.46 -10.77
N PRO A 113 -0.55 20.31 -10.21
CA PRO A 113 -1.20 20.27 -8.90
C PRO A 113 -0.27 20.70 -7.78
N VAL A 114 -0.83 21.03 -6.62
CA VAL A 114 -0.06 21.20 -5.39
C VAL A 114 0.68 19.90 -5.06
N THR A 115 1.92 19.98 -4.57
CA THR A 115 2.74 18.82 -4.17
C THR A 115 2.30 18.29 -2.79
N ILE A 116 1.06 17.81 -2.74
CA ILE A 116 0.33 17.46 -1.53
C ILE A 116 1.05 16.37 -0.73
N LYS A 117 1.48 15.32 -1.43
CA LYS A 117 2.14 14.16 -0.84
C LYS A 117 3.46 14.52 -0.16
N SER A 118 4.26 15.39 -0.76
CA SER A 118 5.53 15.82 -0.18
C SER A 118 5.34 16.71 1.04
N ILE A 119 4.31 17.56 1.05
CA ILE A 119 3.97 18.39 2.21
C ILE A 119 3.43 17.51 3.35
N GLU A 120 2.53 16.54 3.06
CA GLU A 120 2.05 15.54 4.03
C GLU A 120 3.22 14.81 4.71
N CYS A 121 4.17 14.31 3.90
CA CYS A 121 5.35 13.62 4.39
C CYS A 121 6.21 14.51 5.29
N ALA A 122 6.43 15.77 4.91
CA ALA A 122 7.22 16.71 5.69
C ALA A 122 6.56 17.07 7.04
N ILE A 123 5.23 17.20 7.08
CA ILE A 123 4.49 17.46 8.33
C ILE A 123 4.71 16.33 9.32
N ILE A 124 4.56 15.08 8.88
CA ILE A 124 4.66 13.94 9.79
C ILE A 124 6.12 13.67 10.20
N ASP A 125 7.08 13.78 9.27
CA ASP A 125 8.49 13.58 9.60
C ASP A 125 8.96 14.61 10.62
N LYS A 126 8.60 15.89 10.45
CA LYS A 126 8.85 16.93 11.43
C LYS A 126 8.18 16.64 12.78
N GLY A 127 6.97 16.11 12.77
CA GLY A 127 6.26 15.72 13.99
C GLY A 127 7.01 14.66 14.82
N TRP A 128 7.67 13.72 14.15
CA TRP A 128 8.52 12.74 14.81
C TRP A 128 9.86 13.32 15.26
N GLU A 129 10.50 14.14 14.44
CA GLU A 129 11.77 14.79 14.78
C GLU A 129 11.65 15.67 16.02
N GLU A 130 10.57 16.40 16.16
CA GLU A 130 10.29 17.31 17.28
C GLU A 130 9.61 16.63 18.47
N ASP A 131 9.45 15.29 18.42
CA ASP A 131 8.81 14.50 19.50
C ASP A 131 7.39 14.96 19.87
N TRP A 132 6.61 15.43 18.88
CA TRP A 132 5.22 15.87 19.10
C TRP A 132 4.22 14.72 19.09
N ILE A 133 4.62 13.56 18.56
CA ILE A 133 3.76 12.39 18.44
C ILE A 133 3.87 11.56 19.71
N LYS A 134 2.81 11.54 20.49
CA LYS A 134 2.73 10.84 21.77
C LYS A 134 1.63 9.78 21.75
N PRO A 135 1.77 8.68 22.51
CA PRO A 135 0.70 7.74 22.73
C PRO A 135 -0.54 8.42 23.33
N LEU A 136 -1.72 8.10 22.79
CA LEU A 136 -3.00 8.58 23.30
C LEU A 136 -3.71 7.44 24.04
N VAL A 137 -3.46 7.38 25.35
CA VAL A 137 -4.09 6.37 26.22
C VAL A 137 -5.49 6.84 26.61
N PRO A 138 -6.55 6.01 26.43
CA PRO A 138 -7.91 6.40 26.82
C PRO A 138 -8.04 6.58 28.32
N GLU A 139 -8.81 7.59 28.75
CA GLU A 139 -9.07 7.87 30.18
C GLU A 139 -9.90 6.77 30.86
N ALA A 140 -10.78 6.12 30.11
CA ALA A 140 -11.67 5.07 30.59
C ALA A 140 -11.63 3.83 29.70
N LYS A 141 -11.75 2.66 30.31
CA LYS A 141 -11.91 1.40 29.60
C LYS A 141 -13.38 1.02 29.48
N THR A 142 -13.79 0.53 28.32
CA THR A 142 -15.18 0.10 28.04
C THR A 142 -15.53 -1.26 28.65
N GLY A 143 -14.53 -2.06 29.00
CA GLY A 143 -14.68 -3.45 29.41
C GLY A 143 -15.03 -4.41 28.27
N LYS A 144 -14.96 -3.95 27.01
CA LYS A 144 -15.16 -4.76 25.80
C LYS A 144 -13.83 -5.15 25.19
N SER A 145 -13.77 -6.35 24.62
CA SER A 145 -12.58 -6.93 24.02
C SER A 145 -12.77 -7.15 22.51
N VAL A 146 -11.76 -6.83 21.71
CA VAL A 146 -11.80 -6.96 20.26
C VAL A 146 -10.55 -7.68 19.76
N ALA A 147 -10.75 -8.72 18.93
CA ALA A 147 -9.67 -9.33 18.15
C ALA A 147 -9.59 -8.68 16.77
N VAL A 148 -8.39 -8.22 16.37
CA VAL A 148 -8.09 -7.74 15.01
C VAL A 148 -7.14 -8.72 14.35
N ILE A 149 -7.51 -9.23 13.16
CA ILE A 149 -6.75 -10.26 12.45
C ILE A 149 -6.03 -9.66 11.27
N GLY A 150 -4.71 -9.58 11.37
CA GLY A 150 -3.81 -8.96 10.38
C GLY A 150 -3.33 -7.58 10.81
N SER A 151 -2.02 -7.38 10.70
CA SER A 151 -1.32 -6.14 11.08
C SER A 151 -0.97 -5.23 9.90
N GLY A 152 -1.62 -5.41 8.76
CA GLY A 152 -1.51 -4.46 7.65
C GLY A 152 -2.11 -3.09 8.00
N PRO A 153 -2.05 -2.10 7.10
CA PRO A 153 -2.50 -0.73 7.41
C PRO A 153 -3.96 -0.64 7.87
N ALA A 154 -4.85 -1.54 7.40
CA ALA A 154 -6.24 -1.60 7.85
C ALA A 154 -6.33 -2.06 9.30
N GLY A 155 -5.66 -3.16 9.64
CA GLY A 155 -5.67 -3.71 11.01
C GLY A 155 -4.99 -2.78 12.02
N LEU A 156 -3.87 -2.15 11.67
CA LEU A 156 -3.21 -1.15 12.51
C LEU A 156 -4.13 0.06 12.77
N ALA A 157 -4.81 0.58 11.72
CA ALA A 157 -5.73 1.71 11.88
C ALA A 157 -6.96 1.35 12.73
N ALA A 158 -7.55 0.17 12.50
CA ALA A 158 -8.66 -0.33 13.30
C ALA A 158 -8.26 -0.50 14.77
N SER A 159 -7.11 -1.13 15.04
CA SER A 159 -6.61 -1.36 16.39
C SER A 159 -6.36 -0.05 17.14
N GLN A 160 -5.75 0.93 16.49
CA GLN A 160 -5.49 2.23 17.11
C GLN A 160 -6.79 2.96 17.48
N GLN A 161 -7.76 3.01 16.55
CA GLN A 161 -9.05 3.68 16.81
C GLN A 161 -9.83 3.00 17.95
N LEU A 162 -9.91 1.66 17.93
CA LEU A 162 -10.62 0.90 18.96
C LEU A 162 -9.95 1.04 20.34
N THR A 163 -8.62 1.00 20.38
CA THR A 163 -7.88 1.20 21.64
C THR A 163 -8.11 2.60 22.22
N ARG A 164 -8.09 3.63 21.36
CA ARG A 164 -8.38 5.03 21.76
C ARG A 164 -9.84 5.23 22.21
N ALA A 165 -10.77 4.40 21.69
CA ALA A 165 -12.16 4.35 22.19
C ALA A 165 -12.29 3.65 23.55
N GLY A 166 -11.22 3.02 24.05
CA GLY A 166 -11.18 2.38 25.37
C GLY A 166 -11.39 0.87 25.38
N HIS A 167 -11.44 0.23 24.21
CA HIS A 167 -11.56 -1.23 24.13
C HIS A 167 -10.25 -1.94 24.47
N ASP A 168 -10.35 -3.21 24.89
CA ASP A 168 -9.21 -4.12 25.04
C ASP A 168 -8.94 -4.78 23.69
N VAL A 169 -7.86 -4.36 23.00
CA VAL A 169 -7.60 -4.74 21.61
C VAL A 169 -6.42 -5.70 21.51
N HIS A 170 -6.67 -6.87 20.91
CA HIS A 170 -5.69 -7.89 20.62
C HIS A 170 -5.51 -8.05 19.11
N LEU A 171 -4.33 -7.69 18.59
CA LEU A 171 -3.99 -7.81 17.19
C LEU A 171 -3.16 -9.06 16.93
N TYR A 172 -3.65 -9.92 16.04
CA TYR A 172 -3.01 -11.17 15.64
C TYR A 172 -2.30 -11.03 14.30
N GLU A 173 -1.03 -11.43 14.25
CA GLU A 173 -0.21 -11.43 13.06
C GLU A 173 0.54 -12.75 12.90
N LYS A 174 0.44 -13.37 11.73
CA LYS A 174 1.10 -14.66 11.43
C LYS A 174 2.62 -14.57 11.31
N ASN A 175 3.14 -13.40 10.94
CA ASN A 175 4.58 -13.17 10.81
C ASN A 175 5.23 -12.73 12.13
N ALA A 176 6.57 -12.76 12.16
CA ALA A 176 7.36 -12.39 13.33
C ALA A 176 7.30 -10.89 13.67
N LYS A 177 6.94 -10.04 12.72
CA LYS A 177 6.79 -8.60 12.91
C LYS A 177 5.51 -8.08 12.28
N ALA A 178 4.95 -7.03 12.88
CA ALA A 178 3.77 -6.36 12.37
C ALA A 178 4.06 -5.48 11.16
N GLY A 179 3.04 -5.23 10.33
CA GLY A 179 3.07 -4.30 9.20
C GLY A 179 2.49 -4.86 7.89
N GLY A 180 2.23 -6.17 7.80
CA GLY A 180 1.69 -6.79 6.58
C GLY A 180 2.53 -6.46 5.34
N LEU A 181 1.90 -6.03 4.24
CA LEU A 181 2.60 -5.66 3.01
C LEU A 181 3.53 -4.43 3.16
N LEU A 182 3.29 -3.54 4.13
CA LEU A 182 4.22 -2.44 4.42
C LEU A 182 5.61 -2.97 4.80
N ARG A 183 5.65 -4.09 5.52
CA ARG A 183 6.89 -4.71 5.98
C ARG A 183 7.44 -5.73 4.99
N TYR A 184 6.59 -6.64 4.52
CA TYR A 184 7.04 -7.81 3.77
C TYR A 184 6.84 -7.68 2.25
N GLY A 185 6.03 -6.73 1.78
CA GLY A 185 5.84 -6.45 0.36
C GLY A 185 6.72 -5.29 -0.13
N ILE A 186 6.55 -4.11 0.46
CA ILE A 186 7.23 -2.88 0.04
C ILE A 186 8.70 -2.91 0.45
N PRO A 187 9.65 -2.66 -0.48
CA PRO A 187 11.08 -2.63 -0.15
C PRO A 187 11.47 -1.44 0.72
N ASP A 188 12.55 -1.61 1.50
CA ASP A 188 13.10 -0.56 2.37
C ASP A 188 13.50 0.71 1.61
N PHE A 189 13.98 0.57 0.38
CA PHE A 189 14.34 1.72 -0.46
C PHE A 189 13.16 2.60 -0.87
N LYS A 190 11.91 2.15 -0.67
CA LYS A 190 10.69 2.97 -0.81
C LYS A 190 10.12 3.42 0.53
N MET A 191 10.28 2.61 1.57
CA MET A 191 9.83 2.92 2.93
C MET A 191 10.59 2.07 3.95
N GLU A 192 11.46 2.68 4.73
CA GLU A 192 12.26 2.02 5.76
C GLU A 192 11.39 1.48 6.91
N LYS A 193 11.74 0.32 7.45
CA LYS A 193 10.88 -0.42 8.39
C LYS A 193 10.86 0.17 9.80
N HIS A 194 11.84 1.00 10.17
CA HIS A 194 11.80 1.73 11.45
C HIS A 194 10.55 2.64 11.57
N LEU A 195 10.01 3.09 10.43
CA LEU A 195 8.76 3.86 10.40
C LEU A 195 7.55 3.05 10.88
N ILE A 196 7.57 1.74 10.61
CA ILE A 196 6.55 0.82 11.11
C ILE A 196 6.81 0.50 12.58
N ASP A 197 8.08 0.25 12.94
CA ASP A 197 8.46 -0.12 14.30
C ASP A 197 8.03 0.96 15.30
N ARG A 198 8.33 2.23 15.04
CA ARG A 198 7.92 3.35 15.92
C ARG A 198 6.39 3.48 16.05
N ARG A 199 5.61 3.09 15.02
CA ARG A 199 4.14 3.07 15.12
C ARG A 199 3.63 1.87 15.91
N VAL A 200 4.24 0.72 15.78
CA VAL A 200 3.92 -0.45 16.60
C VAL A 200 4.19 -0.12 18.07
N GLU A 201 5.36 0.44 18.39
CA GLU A 201 5.71 0.90 19.75
C GLU A 201 4.67 1.91 20.30
N GLN A 202 4.23 2.85 19.48
CA GLN A 202 3.18 3.79 19.86
C GLN A 202 1.86 3.07 20.16
N LEU A 203 1.41 2.15 19.29
CA LEU A 203 0.17 1.40 19.49
C LEU A 203 0.25 0.52 20.75
N GLU A 204 1.37 -0.12 21.03
CA GLU A 204 1.62 -0.86 22.27
C GLU A 204 1.52 0.06 23.49
N ALA A 205 2.13 1.23 23.43
CA ALA A 205 2.05 2.23 24.50
C ALA A 205 0.62 2.82 24.68
N GLU A 206 -0.20 2.84 23.62
CA GLU A 206 -1.62 3.19 23.68
C GLU A 206 -2.47 2.05 24.29
N GLY A 207 -1.99 0.81 24.28
CA GLY A 207 -2.62 -0.36 24.91
C GLY A 207 -3.04 -1.48 23.97
N VAL A 208 -2.57 -1.49 22.70
CA VAL A 208 -2.79 -2.64 21.80
C VAL A 208 -1.88 -3.80 22.21
N THR A 209 -2.46 -5.00 22.35
CA THR A 209 -1.71 -6.23 22.59
C THR A 209 -1.42 -6.94 21.26
N PHE A 210 -0.17 -7.07 20.87
CA PHE A 210 0.25 -7.77 19.66
C PHE A 210 0.52 -9.25 19.95
N HIS A 211 -0.08 -10.13 19.15
CA HIS A 211 0.17 -11.57 19.12
C HIS A 211 0.85 -11.91 17.81
N LEU A 212 2.19 -11.78 17.77
CA LEU A 212 3.03 -12.10 16.63
C LEU A 212 3.27 -13.61 16.52
N ASN A 213 3.68 -14.10 15.34
CA ASN A 213 3.85 -15.52 15.03
C ASN A 213 2.59 -16.35 15.37
N THR A 214 1.41 -15.78 15.20
CA THR A 214 0.15 -16.43 15.50
C THR A 214 -0.77 -16.41 14.28
N HIS A 215 -0.83 -17.53 13.59
CA HIS A 215 -1.64 -17.69 12.38
C HIS A 215 -3.06 -18.11 12.75
N VAL A 216 -3.97 -17.15 12.74
CA VAL A 216 -5.39 -17.42 13.00
C VAL A 216 -5.99 -18.30 11.90
N GLY A 217 -6.74 -19.32 12.30
CA GLY A 217 -7.20 -20.39 11.41
C GLY A 217 -6.27 -21.61 11.39
N VAL A 218 -5.07 -21.50 12.00
CA VAL A 218 -4.09 -22.60 12.16
C VAL A 218 -3.75 -22.78 13.64
N ASP A 219 -3.19 -21.76 14.30
CA ASP A 219 -2.74 -21.81 15.71
C ASP A 219 -3.87 -21.52 16.69
N ILE A 220 -4.85 -20.74 16.27
CA ILE A 220 -6.08 -20.42 17.00
C ILE A 220 -7.26 -20.45 16.02
N THR A 221 -8.34 -21.11 16.38
CA THR A 221 -9.50 -21.29 15.50
C THR A 221 -10.42 -20.07 15.50
N GLY A 222 -11.28 -19.96 14.46
CA GLY A 222 -12.33 -18.95 14.39
C GLY A 222 -13.33 -19.03 15.56
N ASP A 223 -13.70 -20.25 15.97
CA ASP A 223 -14.61 -20.49 17.10
C ASP A 223 -14.02 -20.04 18.43
N GLU A 224 -12.71 -20.30 18.67
CA GLU A 224 -12.01 -19.83 19.87
C GLU A 224 -11.99 -18.30 19.94
N LEU A 225 -11.77 -17.62 18.81
CA LEU A 225 -11.83 -16.16 18.77
C LEU A 225 -13.24 -15.63 19.06
N GLN A 226 -14.25 -16.21 18.43
CA GLN A 226 -15.64 -15.81 18.69
C GLN A 226 -16.07 -16.08 20.14
N ALA A 227 -15.58 -17.14 20.77
CA ALA A 227 -15.88 -17.42 22.18
C ALA A 227 -15.18 -16.44 23.13
N LYS A 228 -13.98 -15.97 22.77
CA LYS A 228 -13.12 -15.16 23.64
C LYS A 228 -13.40 -13.67 23.57
N TYR A 229 -13.75 -13.12 22.39
CA TYR A 229 -13.86 -11.69 22.16
C TYR A 229 -15.31 -11.25 21.92
N ASP A 230 -15.60 -9.98 22.29
CA ASP A 230 -16.91 -9.36 22.05
C ASP A 230 -17.10 -8.99 20.55
N ALA A 231 -16.01 -8.73 19.82
CA ALA A 231 -16.01 -8.53 18.37
C ALA A 231 -14.72 -9.05 17.72
N VAL A 232 -14.81 -9.41 16.44
CA VAL A 232 -13.66 -9.84 15.60
C VAL A 232 -13.62 -9.01 14.35
N VAL A 233 -12.47 -8.42 14.02
CA VAL A 233 -12.22 -7.63 12.81
C VAL A 233 -11.29 -8.38 11.90
N LEU A 234 -11.75 -8.71 10.70
CA LEU A 234 -10.99 -9.38 9.66
C LEU A 234 -10.29 -8.31 8.80
N ALA A 235 -8.96 -8.22 8.92
CA ALA A 235 -8.10 -7.26 8.22
C ALA A 235 -6.85 -7.92 7.61
N GLY A 236 -6.92 -9.22 7.28
CA GLY A 236 -5.81 -10.05 6.80
C GLY A 236 -5.37 -9.77 5.35
N GLY A 237 -6.00 -8.83 4.66
CA GLY A 237 -5.64 -8.45 3.30
C GLY A 237 -6.15 -9.40 2.21
N SER A 238 -5.65 -9.22 0.98
CA SER A 238 -5.89 -10.08 -0.18
C SER A 238 -4.55 -10.69 -0.57
N GLU A 239 -4.40 -11.99 -0.36
CA GLU A 239 -3.09 -12.67 -0.49
C GLU A 239 -3.07 -13.77 -1.57
N SER A 240 -4.21 -14.15 -2.15
CA SER A 240 -4.26 -15.12 -3.25
C SER A 240 -3.73 -14.46 -4.53
N PRO A 241 -2.54 -14.84 -5.03
CA PRO A 241 -1.95 -14.21 -6.20
C PRO A 241 -2.67 -14.64 -7.48
N ARG A 242 -2.69 -13.75 -8.47
CA ARG A 242 -3.10 -14.12 -9.83
C ARG A 242 -1.99 -14.92 -10.48
N ASP A 243 -2.30 -16.11 -10.95
CA ASP A 243 -1.35 -17.00 -11.63
C ASP A 243 -1.39 -16.84 -13.16
N LEU A 244 -0.37 -17.37 -13.82
CA LEU A 244 -0.21 -17.41 -15.27
C LEU A 244 -0.22 -18.90 -15.74
N PRO A 245 -1.39 -19.48 -16.01
CA PRO A 245 -1.53 -20.90 -16.34
C PRO A 245 -1.17 -21.17 -17.82
N VAL A 246 0.11 -21.03 -18.16
CA VAL A 246 0.64 -21.33 -19.50
C VAL A 246 1.59 -22.53 -19.44
N PRO A 247 1.87 -23.23 -20.57
CA PRO A 247 2.86 -24.28 -20.62
C PRO A 247 4.21 -23.83 -20.06
N GLY A 248 4.87 -24.67 -19.28
CA GLY A 248 6.15 -24.38 -18.63
C GLY A 248 6.04 -23.64 -17.30
N ARG A 249 4.82 -23.40 -16.79
CA ARG A 249 4.61 -22.73 -15.48
C ARG A 249 5.28 -23.46 -14.31
N GLU A 250 5.47 -24.75 -14.43
CA GLU A 250 6.09 -25.64 -13.44
C GLU A 250 7.63 -25.57 -13.40
N LEU A 251 8.27 -24.86 -14.32
CA LEU A 251 9.73 -24.73 -14.37
C LEU A 251 10.27 -23.96 -13.17
N ASP A 252 11.45 -24.37 -12.70
CA ASP A 252 12.19 -23.60 -11.69
C ASP A 252 12.56 -22.21 -12.20
N GLY A 253 12.59 -21.22 -11.28
CA GLY A 253 12.89 -19.82 -11.59
C GLY A 253 11.65 -18.98 -11.93
N ILE A 254 10.43 -19.54 -11.77
CA ILE A 254 9.18 -18.80 -11.95
C ILE A 254 8.47 -18.68 -10.61
N HIS A 255 8.43 -17.47 -10.05
CA HIS A 255 7.92 -17.21 -8.72
C HIS A 255 6.88 -16.10 -8.71
N PHE A 256 5.99 -16.11 -7.73
CA PHE A 256 5.18 -14.95 -7.45
C PHE A 256 6.03 -13.85 -6.83
N ALA A 257 5.66 -12.59 -7.07
CA ALA A 257 6.32 -11.45 -6.44
C ALA A 257 6.37 -11.58 -4.91
N MET A 258 5.33 -12.17 -4.31
CA MET A 258 5.25 -12.38 -2.86
C MET A 258 6.03 -13.59 -2.34
N ASP A 259 6.70 -14.35 -3.20
CA ASP A 259 7.74 -15.30 -2.79
C ASP A 259 9.12 -14.61 -2.78
N PHE A 260 9.32 -13.63 -3.64
CA PHE A 260 10.58 -12.93 -3.84
C PHE A 260 10.77 -11.74 -2.88
N LEU A 261 9.81 -10.80 -2.84
CA LEU A 261 9.93 -9.56 -2.06
C LEU A 261 10.07 -9.80 -0.54
N PRO A 262 9.27 -10.69 0.09
CA PRO A 262 9.41 -10.93 1.53
C PRO A 262 10.77 -11.51 1.92
N GLN A 263 11.39 -12.34 1.07
CA GLN A 263 12.72 -12.86 1.34
C GLN A 263 13.74 -11.72 1.39
N GLN A 264 13.68 -10.79 0.43
CA GLN A 264 14.63 -9.66 0.42
C GLN A 264 14.37 -8.71 1.59
N ASN A 265 13.12 -8.41 1.92
CA ASN A 265 12.79 -7.55 3.05
C ASN A 265 13.26 -8.19 4.38
N ARG A 266 13.13 -9.50 4.54
CA ARG A 266 13.70 -10.22 5.70
C ARG A 266 15.23 -10.15 5.75
N ARG A 267 15.92 -10.27 4.58
CA ARG A 267 17.38 -10.10 4.53
C ARG A 267 17.81 -8.71 4.99
N VAL A 268 17.15 -7.66 4.50
CA VAL A 268 17.42 -6.28 4.92
C VAL A 268 17.11 -6.08 6.41
N GLY A 269 15.97 -6.63 6.87
CA GLY A 269 15.56 -6.59 8.28
C GLY A 269 16.33 -7.54 9.21
N GLN A 270 17.33 -8.28 8.69
CA GLN A 270 18.12 -9.28 9.43
C GLN A 270 17.26 -10.34 10.14
N GLU A 271 16.10 -10.66 9.55
CA GLU A 271 15.23 -11.71 10.02
C GLU A 271 15.70 -13.08 9.49
N PRO A 272 15.57 -14.17 10.27
CA PRO A 272 15.96 -15.49 9.81
C PRO A 272 15.08 -15.94 8.62
N ILE A 273 15.71 -16.49 7.61
CA ILE A 273 15.07 -17.18 6.49
C ILE A 273 15.44 -18.65 6.63
N VAL A 274 14.52 -19.44 7.18
CA VAL A 274 14.75 -20.85 7.50
C VAL A 274 13.96 -21.72 6.53
N ASP A 275 14.59 -22.78 6.01
CA ASP A 275 13.96 -23.81 5.16
C ASP A 275 13.28 -23.31 3.88
N ILE A 276 13.70 -22.14 3.36
CA ILE A 276 13.22 -21.58 2.10
C ILE A 276 14.39 -21.42 1.14
N GLU A 277 14.26 -21.96 -0.08
CA GLU A 277 15.30 -21.79 -1.11
C GLU A 277 15.42 -20.29 -1.49
N PRO A 278 16.64 -19.73 -1.53
CA PRO A 278 16.85 -18.33 -1.84
C PRO A 278 16.46 -17.99 -3.28
N ILE A 279 15.52 -17.07 -3.46
CA ILE A 279 15.24 -16.45 -4.74
C ILE A 279 16.12 -15.21 -4.88
N THR A 280 16.99 -15.18 -5.91
CA THR A 280 17.88 -14.04 -6.18
C THR A 280 17.91 -13.70 -7.66
N ALA A 281 18.07 -12.41 -7.96
CA ALA A 281 18.20 -11.86 -9.31
C ALA A 281 19.68 -11.70 -9.74
N THR A 282 20.65 -12.00 -8.86
CA THR A 282 22.09 -11.85 -9.12
C THR A 282 22.50 -12.61 -10.37
N ASP A 283 23.17 -11.92 -11.30
CA ASP A 283 23.67 -12.46 -12.59
C ASP A 283 22.59 -13.09 -13.48
N LYS A 284 21.33 -12.62 -13.35
CA LYS A 284 20.19 -13.15 -14.11
C LYS A 284 19.54 -12.11 -15.03
N HIS A 285 18.99 -12.59 -16.13
CA HIS A 285 18.01 -11.86 -16.92
C HIS A 285 16.64 -12.04 -16.26
N VAL A 286 16.07 -10.97 -15.75
CA VAL A 286 14.80 -10.99 -15.01
C VAL A 286 13.68 -10.47 -15.88
N VAL A 287 12.57 -11.21 -15.92
CA VAL A 287 11.31 -10.74 -16.52
C VAL A 287 10.26 -10.57 -15.43
N VAL A 288 9.69 -9.37 -15.33
CA VAL A 288 8.60 -9.05 -14.41
C VAL A 288 7.30 -8.94 -15.22
N ILE A 289 6.32 -9.78 -14.92
CA ILE A 289 5.01 -9.75 -15.58
C ILE A 289 4.02 -8.99 -14.70
N GLY A 290 3.61 -7.80 -15.14
CA GLY A 290 2.69 -6.90 -14.45
C GLY A 290 3.24 -5.48 -14.28
N GLY A 291 2.39 -4.48 -14.54
CA GLY A 291 2.75 -3.05 -14.58
C GLY A 291 2.49 -2.26 -13.31
N GLY A 292 1.98 -2.89 -12.25
CA GLY A 292 1.63 -2.22 -10.99
C GLY A 292 2.81 -1.94 -10.06
N ASP A 293 2.50 -1.38 -8.87
CA ASP A 293 3.51 -1.04 -7.85
C ASP A 293 4.33 -2.26 -7.40
N THR A 294 3.69 -3.44 -7.27
CA THR A 294 4.38 -4.70 -6.96
C THR A 294 5.43 -5.05 -8.02
N GLY A 295 5.10 -4.84 -9.31
CA GLY A 295 6.07 -5.01 -10.40
C GLY A 295 7.25 -4.05 -10.29
N SER A 296 6.97 -2.78 -9.97
CA SER A 296 7.99 -1.77 -9.70
C SER A 296 8.90 -2.16 -8.52
N ASP A 297 8.34 -2.76 -7.47
CA ASP A 297 9.12 -3.25 -6.32
C ASP A 297 10.03 -4.42 -6.70
N CYS A 298 9.53 -5.34 -7.52
CA CYS A 298 10.33 -6.43 -8.08
C CYS A 298 11.50 -5.91 -8.95
N ILE A 299 11.26 -4.90 -9.79
CA ILE A 299 12.27 -4.27 -10.64
C ILE A 299 13.41 -3.69 -9.80
N GLY A 300 13.07 -2.78 -8.87
CA GLY A 300 14.07 -2.11 -8.05
C GLY A 300 14.83 -3.08 -7.13
N THR A 301 14.17 -4.13 -6.64
CA THR A 301 14.82 -5.19 -5.86
C THR A 301 15.79 -5.99 -6.73
N SER A 302 15.41 -6.32 -7.98
CA SER A 302 16.25 -7.09 -8.90
C SER A 302 17.53 -6.33 -9.28
N PHE A 303 17.46 -5.03 -9.54
CA PHE A 303 18.66 -4.22 -9.80
C PHE A 303 19.60 -4.19 -8.59
N ARG A 304 19.06 -3.99 -7.39
CA ARG A 304 19.87 -3.99 -6.14
C ARG A 304 20.50 -5.34 -5.81
N GLN A 305 19.93 -6.41 -6.33
CA GLN A 305 20.51 -7.76 -6.24
C GLN A 305 21.54 -8.04 -7.35
N GLY A 306 21.78 -7.14 -8.30
CA GLY A 306 22.74 -7.30 -9.39
C GLY A 306 22.21 -8.08 -10.59
N ALA A 307 20.95 -7.87 -10.99
CA ALA A 307 20.39 -8.40 -12.22
C ALA A 307 21.16 -7.89 -13.44
N LEU A 308 21.40 -8.77 -14.45
CA LEU A 308 22.02 -8.41 -15.72
C LEU A 308 21.11 -7.54 -16.59
N SER A 309 19.83 -7.81 -16.55
CA SER A 309 18.78 -7.02 -17.19
C SER A 309 17.45 -7.24 -16.49
N VAL A 310 16.56 -6.24 -16.56
CA VAL A 310 15.19 -6.35 -16.05
C VAL A 310 14.24 -5.88 -17.15
N THR A 311 13.33 -6.76 -17.57
CA THR A 311 12.27 -6.45 -18.54
C THR A 311 10.92 -6.57 -17.88
N GLN A 312 10.09 -5.54 -18.00
CA GLN A 312 8.71 -5.52 -17.50
C GLN A 312 7.74 -5.70 -18.66
N LEU A 313 6.80 -6.65 -18.53
CA LEU A 313 5.76 -6.92 -19.52
C LEU A 313 4.39 -6.52 -18.98
N GLU A 314 3.64 -5.78 -19.79
CA GLU A 314 2.26 -5.39 -19.52
C GLU A 314 1.33 -5.84 -20.65
N ILE A 315 0.24 -6.52 -20.30
CA ILE A 315 -0.76 -6.95 -21.29
C ILE A 315 -1.59 -5.76 -21.80
N MET A 316 -1.73 -4.73 -20.98
CA MET A 316 -2.45 -3.51 -21.34
C MET A 316 -1.65 -2.70 -22.37
N PRO A 317 -2.31 -1.94 -23.25
CA PRO A 317 -1.64 -0.99 -24.13
C PRO A 317 -0.94 0.10 -23.32
N MET A 318 0.13 0.66 -23.88
CA MET A 318 0.83 1.78 -23.27
C MET A 318 -0.12 2.95 -23.06
N PRO A 319 -0.29 3.43 -21.81
CA PRO A 319 -1.09 4.61 -21.55
C PRO A 319 -0.50 5.87 -22.24
N PRO A 320 -1.30 6.89 -22.52
CA PRO A 320 -0.78 8.14 -23.08
C PRO A 320 0.20 8.81 -22.11
N GLU A 321 1.20 9.52 -22.63
CA GLU A 321 2.16 10.26 -21.79
C GLU A 321 1.48 11.34 -20.93
N LYS A 322 0.43 11.98 -21.48
CA LYS A 322 -0.35 13.00 -20.78
C LYS A 322 -1.80 12.55 -20.63
N GLU A 323 -2.38 12.85 -19.48
CA GLU A 323 -3.81 12.60 -19.25
C GLU A 323 -4.70 13.51 -20.11
N ASP A 324 -5.84 12.98 -20.52
CA ASP A 324 -6.97 13.79 -20.97
C ASP A 324 -7.85 14.15 -19.76
N LYS A 325 -7.65 15.35 -19.24
CA LYS A 325 -8.38 15.85 -18.07
C LYS A 325 -9.88 15.96 -18.29
N GLY A 326 -10.33 16.17 -19.53
CA GLY A 326 -11.74 16.18 -19.88
C GLY A 326 -12.40 14.81 -19.71
N MET A 327 -11.60 13.73 -19.79
CA MET A 327 -12.09 12.37 -19.65
C MET A 327 -12.02 11.87 -18.19
N THR A 328 -10.99 12.20 -17.45
CA THR A 328 -10.67 11.54 -16.17
C THR A 328 -10.83 12.41 -14.94
N TRP A 329 -10.54 13.73 -15.01
CA TRP A 329 -10.61 14.61 -13.85
C TRP A 329 -12.05 14.70 -13.29
N PRO A 330 -12.29 14.68 -11.98
CA PRO A 330 -11.33 14.69 -10.87
C PRO A 330 -10.86 13.30 -10.42
N ASN A 331 -11.13 12.25 -11.19
CA ASN A 331 -10.82 10.88 -10.86
C ASN A 331 -9.37 10.51 -11.24
N TRP A 332 -9.05 9.23 -11.11
CA TRP A 332 -7.73 8.70 -11.38
C TRP A 332 -7.31 8.88 -12.85
N PRO A 333 -6.16 9.50 -13.13
CA PRO A 333 -5.77 9.84 -14.48
C PRO A 333 -5.29 8.61 -15.26
N LEU A 334 -5.71 8.51 -16.51
CA LEU A 334 -5.14 7.58 -17.48
C LEU A 334 -3.91 8.23 -18.12
N LYS A 335 -2.73 7.90 -17.61
CA LYS A 335 -1.44 8.36 -18.14
C LYS A 335 -0.33 7.37 -17.83
N LEU A 336 0.71 7.38 -18.66
CA LEU A 336 1.93 6.63 -18.39
C LEU A 336 2.57 7.15 -17.09
N ARG A 337 2.86 6.22 -16.20
CA ARG A 337 3.58 6.49 -14.95
C ARG A 337 4.91 5.76 -14.99
N THR A 338 5.95 6.46 -14.61
CA THR A 338 7.27 5.86 -14.44
C THR A 338 7.64 5.96 -12.97
N SER A 339 7.93 4.83 -12.35
CA SER A 339 8.42 4.78 -10.98
C SER A 339 9.93 4.94 -10.94
N SER A 340 10.45 5.30 -9.76
CA SER A 340 11.89 5.36 -9.53
C SER A 340 12.63 4.06 -9.88
N SER A 341 12.00 2.90 -9.66
CA SER A 341 12.60 1.61 -10.01
C SER A 341 12.71 1.38 -11.52
N GLN A 342 11.74 1.87 -12.29
CA GLN A 342 11.77 1.78 -13.75
C GLN A 342 12.84 2.70 -14.35
N GLU A 343 13.08 3.87 -13.74
CA GLU A 343 14.16 4.80 -14.11
C GLU A 343 15.56 4.21 -13.89
N GLU A 344 15.69 3.17 -13.09
CA GLU A 344 16.94 2.46 -12.80
C GLU A 344 17.43 1.57 -13.96
N GLY A 345 16.76 1.59 -15.11
CA GLY A 345 17.20 0.95 -16.35
C GLY A 345 16.30 -0.20 -16.84
N ALA A 346 15.09 -0.33 -16.33
CA ALA A 346 14.16 -1.36 -16.77
C ALA A 346 13.64 -1.10 -18.20
N VAL A 347 13.65 -2.14 -19.03
CA VAL A 347 12.94 -2.15 -20.31
C VAL A 347 11.46 -2.44 -20.05
N ARG A 348 10.57 -1.61 -20.58
CA ARG A 348 9.12 -1.82 -20.46
C ARG A 348 8.53 -2.14 -21.82
N ASP A 349 7.69 -3.13 -21.87
CA ASP A 349 6.98 -3.51 -23.07
C ASP A 349 5.48 -3.72 -22.80
N PHE A 350 4.64 -3.22 -23.69
CA PHE A 350 3.20 -3.13 -23.54
C PHE A 350 2.48 -3.92 -24.62
N SER A 351 1.22 -4.24 -24.42
CA SER A 351 0.41 -5.11 -25.31
C SER A 351 1.10 -6.43 -25.58
N VAL A 352 1.67 -7.05 -24.54
CA VAL A 352 2.40 -8.31 -24.63
C VAL A 352 1.73 -9.35 -23.76
N THR A 353 1.46 -10.52 -24.36
CA THR A 353 1.07 -11.74 -23.62
C THR A 353 2.21 -12.75 -23.65
N THR A 354 2.33 -13.53 -22.57
CA THR A 354 3.22 -14.70 -22.52
C THR A 354 2.39 -15.93 -22.83
N ASN A 355 2.77 -16.66 -23.88
CA ASN A 355 2.06 -17.86 -24.35
C ASN A 355 2.66 -19.15 -23.79
N GLU A 356 3.97 -19.15 -23.52
CA GLU A 356 4.72 -20.32 -23.08
C GLU A 356 5.97 -19.86 -22.33
N LEU A 357 6.37 -20.63 -21.32
CA LEU A 357 7.64 -20.51 -20.60
C LEU A 357 8.56 -21.63 -21.07
N ILE A 358 9.67 -21.27 -21.70
CA ILE A 358 10.62 -22.21 -22.31
C ILE A 358 11.65 -22.55 -21.23
N GLY A 359 11.93 -23.85 -21.08
CA GLY A 359 12.90 -24.37 -20.11
C GLY A 359 14.08 -25.11 -20.74
N ASP A 360 15.20 -25.10 -20.05
CA ASP A 360 16.34 -25.97 -20.24
C ASP A 360 16.70 -26.64 -18.92
N ASN A 361 16.84 -27.96 -18.93
CA ASN A 361 17.15 -28.76 -17.73
C ASN A 361 16.24 -28.51 -16.53
N GLY A 362 14.93 -28.26 -16.76
CA GLY A 362 13.92 -28.02 -15.72
C GLY A 362 13.89 -26.58 -15.19
N LYS A 363 14.71 -25.67 -15.73
CA LYS A 363 14.74 -24.24 -15.34
C LYS A 363 14.27 -23.37 -16.48
N VAL A 364 13.62 -22.24 -16.17
CA VAL A 364 13.24 -21.25 -17.18
C VAL A 364 14.47 -20.68 -17.87
N SER A 365 14.42 -20.51 -19.17
CA SER A 365 15.49 -19.94 -20.00
C SER A 365 14.99 -18.84 -20.93
N ALA A 366 13.71 -18.86 -21.29
CA ALA A 366 13.08 -17.82 -22.10
C ALA A 366 11.56 -17.80 -21.93
N LEU A 367 10.93 -16.70 -22.35
CA LEU A 367 9.49 -16.56 -22.54
C LEU A 367 9.19 -16.49 -24.03
N LYS A 368 8.18 -17.22 -24.48
CA LYS A 368 7.57 -17.04 -25.79
C LYS A 368 6.38 -16.10 -25.67
N CYS A 369 6.52 -14.93 -26.23
CA CYS A 369 5.57 -13.84 -26.14
C CYS A 369 4.92 -13.55 -27.50
N ALA A 370 3.80 -12.84 -27.49
CA ALA A 370 3.18 -12.26 -28.69
C ALA A 370 2.59 -10.90 -28.38
N ARG A 371 2.43 -10.05 -29.39
CA ARG A 371 1.61 -8.84 -29.28
C ARG A 371 0.14 -9.22 -29.15
N VAL A 372 -0.62 -8.37 -28.48
CA VAL A 372 -2.07 -8.54 -28.36
C VAL A 372 -2.82 -7.34 -28.92
N ASP A 373 -3.98 -7.64 -29.49
CA ASP A 373 -4.95 -6.63 -29.93
C ASP A 373 -5.68 -5.98 -28.73
N ASN A 374 -6.59 -5.06 -29.03
CA ASN A 374 -7.40 -4.38 -28.00
C ASN A 374 -8.36 -5.31 -27.23
N ASN A 375 -8.53 -6.56 -27.68
CA ASN A 375 -9.32 -7.60 -27.01
C ASN A 375 -8.42 -8.63 -26.30
N PHE A 376 -7.13 -8.32 -26.14
CA PHE A 376 -6.11 -9.19 -25.55
C PHE A 376 -5.89 -10.52 -26.28
N LYS A 377 -6.22 -10.59 -27.57
CA LYS A 377 -5.97 -11.77 -28.39
C LYS A 377 -4.60 -11.65 -29.06
N PRO A 378 -3.79 -12.74 -29.06
CA PRO A 378 -2.50 -12.73 -29.74
C PRO A 378 -2.63 -12.40 -31.24
N GLU A 379 -1.82 -11.48 -31.73
CA GLU A 379 -1.73 -11.14 -33.15
C GLU A 379 -0.89 -12.18 -33.89
N PRO A 380 -1.40 -12.84 -34.93
CA PRO A 380 -0.66 -13.84 -35.68
C PRO A 380 0.61 -13.27 -36.32
N GLY A 381 1.73 -13.96 -36.16
CA GLY A 381 3.02 -13.57 -36.74
C GLY A 381 3.75 -12.48 -35.95
N SER A 382 3.28 -12.15 -34.74
CA SER A 382 3.92 -11.20 -33.81
C SER A 382 4.73 -11.89 -32.71
N GLU A 383 4.91 -13.20 -32.81
CA GLU A 383 5.60 -14.01 -31.82
C GLU A 383 7.08 -13.63 -31.72
N PHE A 384 7.59 -13.56 -30.50
CA PHE A 384 9.00 -13.30 -30.20
C PHE A 384 9.41 -13.96 -28.88
N GLU A 385 10.71 -14.09 -28.66
CA GLU A 385 11.26 -14.67 -27.45
C GLU A 385 12.01 -13.64 -26.63
N ILE A 386 11.89 -13.76 -25.30
CA ILE A 386 12.65 -12.95 -24.33
C ILE A 386 13.44 -13.90 -23.44
N LYS A 387 14.75 -13.73 -23.37
CA LYS A 387 15.63 -14.47 -22.45
C LYS A 387 15.26 -14.17 -21.01
N ALA A 388 15.14 -15.21 -20.19
CA ALA A 388 14.84 -15.06 -18.77
C ALA A 388 15.43 -16.21 -17.96
N ASP A 389 16.20 -15.87 -16.93
CA ASP A 389 16.71 -16.80 -15.92
C ASP A 389 15.88 -16.74 -14.63
N LEU A 390 15.03 -15.70 -14.49
CA LEU A 390 14.09 -15.49 -13.40
C LEU A 390 12.84 -14.79 -13.92
N VAL A 391 11.67 -15.33 -13.61
CA VAL A 391 10.37 -14.71 -13.94
C VAL A 391 9.61 -14.41 -12.65
N LEU A 392 9.18 -13.15 -12.49
CA LEU A 392 8.43 -12.70 -11.35
C LEU A 392 7.00 -12.31 -11.74
N LEU A 393 6.03 -13.04 -11.22
CA LEU A 393 4.61 -12.82 -11.48
C LEU A 393 4.08 -11.75 -10.51
N ALA A 394 3.89 -10.53 -11.02
CA ALA A 394 3.43 -9.35 -10.28
C ALA A 394 2.08 -8.86 -10.80
N MET A 395 1.17 -9.80 -11.10
CA MET A 395 -0.13 -9.53 -11.75
C MET A 395 -1.25 -9.19 -10.76
N GLY A 396 -0.92 -8.88 -9.51
CA GLY A 396 -1.87 -8.55 -8.45
C GLY A 396 -2.48 -9.78 -7.76
N PHE A 397 -3.45 -9.49 -6.88
CA PHE A 397 -4.14 -10.49 -6.08
C PHE A 397 -5.59 -10.64 -6.53
N VAL A 398 -6.18 -11.79 -6.22
CA VAL A 398 -7.56 -12.11 -6.62
C VAL A 398 -8.52 -11.89 -5.44
N HIS A 399 -8.20 -12.47 -4.28
CA HIS A 399 -9.03 -12.44 -3.07
C HIS A 399 -8.21 -12.85 -1.83
N PRO A 400 -8.75 -12.74 -0.60
CA PRO A 400 -8.12 -13.30 0.60
C PRO A 400 -8.02 -14.83 0.53
N ILE A 401 -7.16 -15.41 1.36
CA ILE A 401 -7.09 -16.87 1.52
C ILE A 401 -8.37 -17.36 2.21
N HIS A 402 -9.11 -18.23 1.55
CA HIS A 402 -10.39 -18.77 2.08
C HIS A 402 -10.16 -19.87 3.09
N LYS A 403 -9.21 -20.79 2.78
CA LYS A 403 -8.92 -21.95 3.62
C LYS A 403 -8.44 -21.54 5.01
N GLY A 404 -8.97 -22.16 6.02
CA GLY A 404 -8.67 -21.87 7.42
C GLY A 404 -9.69 -20.89 8.00
N LEU A 405 -9.28 -19.67 8.36
CA LEU A 405 -10.09 -18.74 9.14
C LEU A 405 -11.48 -18.45 8.53
N LEU A 406 -11.56 -18.10 7.24
CA LEU A 406 -12.85 -17.71 6.62
C LEU A 406 -13.82 -18.89 6.54
N GLU A 407 -13.32 -20.08 6.21
CA GLU A 407 -14.12 -21.33 6.22
C GLU A 407 -14.57 -21.69 7.64
N GLN A 408 -13.70 -21.56 8.65
CA GLN A 408 -14.04 -21.83 10.05
C GLN A 408 -15.11 -20.89 10.60
N LEU A 409 -15.00 -19.60 10.24
CA LEU A 409 -16.00 -18.61 10.64
C LEU A 409 -17.32 -18.72 9.86
N GLY A 410 -17.30 -19.36 8.68
CA GLY A 410 -18.47 -19.48 7.82
C GLY A 410 -19.00 -18.14 7.30
N VAL A 411 -18.11 -17.18 7.04
CA VAL A 411 -18.49 -15.89 6.43
C VAL A 411 -18.80 -16.07 4.95
N ASP A 412 -19.83 -15.38 4.46
CA ASP A 412 -20.12 -15.35 3.03
C ASP A 412 -19.07 -14.52 2.28
N LEU A 413 -18.86 -14.88 1.02
CA LEU A 413 -17.98 -14.20 0.09
C LEU A 413 -18.79 -13.48 -0.99
N ASP A 414 -18.25 -12.36 -1.47
CA ASP A 414 -18.79 -11.67 -2.64
C ASP A 414 -18.45 -12.41 -3.95
N GLU A 415 -18.94 -11.93 -5.09
CA GLU A 415 -18.69 -12.51 -6.43
C GLU A 415 -17.20 -12.54 -6.81
N ARG A 416 -16.35 -11.77 -6.13
CA ARG A 416 -14.90 -11.73 -6.34
C ARG A 416 -14.13 -12.60 -5.36
N GLY A 417 -14.81 -13.24 -4.41
CA GLY A 417 -14.22 -14.05 -3.37
C GLY A 417 -13.70 -13.26 -2.16
N ASN A 418 -14.06 -11.98 -2.01
CA ASN A 418 -13.77 -11.19 -0.81
C ASN A 418 -14.85 -11.44 0.26
N VAL A 419 -14.55 -11.13 1.52
CA VAL A 419 -15.55 -11.23 2.60
C VAL A 419 -16.70 -10.26 2.32
N ALA A 420 -17.92 -10.79 2.26
CA ALA A 420 -19.12 -10.01 2.03
C ALA A 420 -19.44 -9.14 3.25
N ALA A 421 -19.19 -7.83 3.13
CA ALA A 421 -19.51 -6.81 4.11
C ALA A 421 -19.74 -5.49 3.38
N ASP A 422 -20.71 -4.69 3.82
CA ASP A 422 -20.99 -3.39 3.22
C ASP A 422 -20.03 -2.29 3.75
N THR A 423 -20.18 -1.07 3.26
CA THR A 423 -19.38 0.09 3.68
C THR A 423 -20.08 0.98 4.71
N GLU A 424 -21.26 0.57 5.18
CA GLU A 424 -22.02 1.29 6.21
C GLU A 424 -21.76 0.68 7.58
N SER A 425 -21.91 -0.64 7.70
CA SER A 425 -21.75 -1.38 8.95
C SER A 425 -20.44 -2.16 9.06
N TYR A 426 -19.79 -2.46 7.95
CA TYR A 426 -18.62 -3.36 7.88
C TYR A 426 -18.87 -4.76 8.47
N THR A 427 -20.12 -5.10 8.77
CA THR A 427 -20.53 -6.38 9.35
C THR A 427 -20.51 -7.47 8.28
N SER A 428 -19.91 -8.61 8.58
CA SER A 428 -20.04 -9.82 7.75
C SER A 428 -21.39 -10.50 7.97
N THR A 429 -21.61 -11.63 7.31
CA THR A 429 -22.81 -12.48 7.54
C THR A 429 -22.81 -13.19 8.89
N GLN A 430 -21.69 -13.15 9.61
CA GLN A 430 -21.57 -13.74 10.96
C GLN A 430 -21.68 -12.67 12.03
N ASN A 431 -22.43 -13.00 13.11
CA ASN A 431 -22.61 -12.10 14.23
C ASN A 431 -21.26 -11.69 14.84
N LYS A 432 -21.11 -10.41 15.20
CA LYS A 432 -19.90 -9.80 15.79
C LYS A 432 -18.59 -9.96 14.98
N VAL A 433 -18.67 -10.38 13.70
CA VAL A 433 -17.53 -10.49 12.80
C VAL A 433 -17.62 -9.38 11.73
N PHE A 434 -16.61 -8.55 11.68
CA PHE A 434 -16.48 -7.40 10.78
C PHE A 434 -15.33 -7.61 9.82
N ALA A 435 -15.34 -6.95 8.67
CA ALA A 435 -14.25 -7.04 7.69
C ALA A 435 -13.90 -5.67 7.09
N CYS A 436 -12.61 -5.38 6.92
CA CYS A 436 -12.13 -4.13 6.35
C CYS A 436 -10.85 -4.31 5.52
N GLY A 437 -10.52 -3.27 4.76
CA GLY A 437 -9.37 -3.25 3.87
C GLY A 437 -9.52 -4.23 2.71
N ASP A 438 -8.39 -4.72 2.20
CA ASP A 438 -8.39 -5.57 1.00
C ASP A 438 -9.11 -6.92 1.21
N MET A 439 -9.29 -7.36 2.44
CA MET A 439 -10.06 -8.58 2.75
C MET A 439 -11.53 -8.45 2.36
N ARG A 440 -12.11 -7.27 2.46
CA ARG A 440 -13.47 -6.93 2.05
C ARG A 440 -13.54 -6.31 0.66
N ARG A 441 -12.60 -5.40 0.37
CA ARG A 441 -12.61 -4.55 -0.83
C ARG A 441 -11.95 -5.23 -2.03
N GLY A 442 -11.06 -6.19 -1.80
CA GLY A 442 -10.07 -6.64 -2.76
C GLY A 442 -8.85 -5.72 -2.78
N GLN A 443 -7.86 -6.06 -3.56
CA GLN A 443 -6.61 -5.32 -3.70
C GLN A 443 -6.86 -3.82 -3.95
N SER A 444 -6.26 -2.95 -3.12
CA SER A 444 -6.49 -1.51 -3.18
C SER A 444 -5.25 -0.70 -2.75
N LEU A 445 -5.44 0.59 -2.49
CA LEU A 445 -4.37 1.50 -2.05
C LEU A 445 -4.23 1.48 -0.52
N VAL A 446 -3.00 1.76 -0.03
CA VAL A 446 -2.72 1.91 1.42
C VAL A 446 -3.69 2.87 2.10
N VAL A 447 -4.02 3.97 1.45
CA VAL A 447 -4.95 4.99 1.98
C VAL A 447 -6.39 4.47 2.08
N TRP A 448 -6.82 3.57 1.19
CA TRP A 448 -8.10 2.87 1.32
C TRP A 448 -8.11 1.88 2.49
N ALA A 449 -7.01 1.16 2.70
CA ALA A 449 -6.89 0.25 3.82
C ALA A 449 -6.99 1.00 5.17
N ILE A 450 -6.30 2.14 5.30
CA ILE A 450 -6.41 3.00 6.49
C ILE A 450 -7.84 3.51 6.66
N ARG A 451 -8.47 4.00 5.60
CA ARG A 451 -9.87 4.46 5.62
C ARG A 451 -10.80 3.40 6.16
N GLU A 452 -10.76 2.20 5.59
CA GLU A 452 -11.67 1.13 5.97
C GLU A 452 -11.40 0.62 7.39
N GLY A 453 -10.12 0.58 7.82
CA GLY A 453 -9.79 0.27 9.20
C GLY A 453 -10.42 1.24 10.20
N ARG A 454 -10.34 2.55 9.92
CA ARG A 454 -10.98 3.61 10.73
C ARG A 454 -12.49 3.47 10.77
N GLN A 455 -13.12 3.30 9.61
CA GLN A 455 -14.57 3.21 9.50
C GLN A 455 -15.11 1.94 10.17
N CYS A 456 -14.45 0.81 9.95
CA CYS A 456 -14.79 -0.45 10.60
C CYS A 456 -14.68 -0.33 12.14
N ALA A 457 -13.63 0.30 12.65
CA ALA A 457 -13.47 0.53 14.07
C ALA A 457 -14.65 1.33 14.67
N ARG A 458 -15.10 2.36 13.95
CA ARG A 458 -16.27 3.14 14.34
C ARG A 458 -17.54 2.28 14.45
N GLU A 459 -17.78 1.42 13.47
CA GLU A 459 -18.97 0.57 13.47
C GLU A 459 -18.88 -0.57 14.50
N VAL A 460 -17.68 -1.07 14.79
CA VAL A 460 -17.44 -2.01 15.90
C VAL A 460 -17.71 -1.32 17.25
N ASP A 461 -17.24 -0.10 17.45
CA ASP A 461 -17.52 0.68 18.67
C ASP A 461 -19.03 0.94 18.83
N MET A 462 -19.71 1.35 17.75
CA MET A 462 -21.17 1.51 17.72
C MET A 462 -21.90 0.21 18.07
N PHE A 463 -21.45 -0.93 17.55
CA PHE A 463 -22.02 -2.25 17.84
C PHE A 463 -21.85 -2.63 19.32
N LEU A 464 -20.68 -2.37 19.89
CA LEU A 464 -20.35 -2.77 21.27
C LEU A 464 -20.97 -1.84 22.33
N MET A 465 -21.08 -0.55 22.02
CA MET A 465 -21.47 0.48 23.00
C MET A 465 -22.86 1.08 22.74
N GLY A 466 -23.43 0.91 21.55
CA GLY A 466 -24.69 1.55 21.13
C GLY A 466 -24.53 3.01 20.70
N GLU A 467 -23.38 3.62 20.93
CA GLU A 467 -22.99 4.96 20.52
C GLU A 467 -21.48 5.00 20.23
N THR A 468 -21.00 6.00 19.50
CA THR A 468 -19.57 6.15 19.21
C THR A 468 -19.16 7.62 19.08
N ALA A 469 -17.99 7.95 19.61
CA ALA A 469 -17.33 9.24 19.39
C ALA A 469 -16.27 9.18 18.26
N LEU A 470 -16.03 8.01 17.67
CA LEU A 470 -15.07 7.87 16.59
C LEU A 470 -15.59 8.56 15.31
N PRO A 471 -14.74 9.31 14.59
CA PRO A 471 -15.14 10.01 13.39
C PRO A 471 -15.47 9.04 12.25
N ARG A 472 -16.39 9.46 11.38
CA ARG A 472 -16.75 8.72 10.16
C ARG A 472 -15.89 9.14 8.98
#